data_7bd6f43b157d23d75e5f5a0bd37fe416
#
_entry.id   7bd6f43b157d23d75e5f5a0bd37fe416
#
_cell.length_a   1.000
_cell.length_b   1.000
_cell.length_c   1.000
_cell.angle_alpha   90.00
_cell.angle_beta   90.00
_cell.angle_gamma   90.00
#
_symmetry.space_group_name_H-M   'P 1'
#
loop_
_entity.id
_entity.type
_entity.pdbx_description
1 polymer ?
#
loop_
_entity_poly.entity_id
_entity_poly.type
_entity_poly.pdbx_seq_one_letter_code
_entity_poly.pdbx_strand_id
1 'polypeptide(L)'
;MNLCRRKFHAFALISAACLAGLSAHADTSKRIALTYDDAPRADTAMTGDDRAAMLLSGLEAAGVDQAAFFVMTSNVNSPGRLARVQRYAAAGHVIANHTHTHPWLRDVSVEDYLDEIDLAETILQVFENRRTWFRFPYLNEAPDLEKRDAVREGLAERGLFSAYVTVDTYDWHLDGLFQTALKEGQPVCMAALGELYTSMLVDAANFYDEAARTYLDDVPAQVLLLHENDIAAHFVTDLVEALEADGWDIVTADEAYADPISTELPDTRFLGMGRVAAMTMLAGKPGREFSYLAVEEPQINEAFATDVAKACSD
;
A
#
# COMPACT_ATOMS: atom_id res chain seq x y z
N MET A 1 -24.32 -78.67 -46.29
CA MET A 1 -24.89 -77.44 -45.62
C MET A 1 -23.96 -77.07 -44.51
N ASN A 2 -22.97 -76.20 -44.75
CA ASN A 2 -21.98 -75.81 -43.77
C ASN A 2 -22.14 -74.31 -43.52
N LEU A 3 -22.54 -73.96 -42.31
CA LEU A 3 -22.60 -72.57 -41.82
C LEU A 3 -21.23 -72.12 -41.31
N CYS A 4 -20.69 -71.16 -42.02
CA CYS A 4 -19.44 -70.47 -41.63
C CYS A 4 -19.71 -69.42 -40.58
N ARG A 5 -19.22 -69.63 -39.32
CA ARG A 5 -19.27 -68.59 -38.23
C ARG A 5 -18.05 -67.67 -38.38
N ARG A 6 -18.31 -66.41 -38.74
CA ARG A 6 -17.34 -65.34 -38.67
C ARG A 6 -17.21 -64.82 -37.20
N LYS A 7 -16.00 -64.93 -36.65
CA LYS A 7 -15.65 -64.28 -35.38
C LYS A 7 -15.29 -62.82 -35.63
N PHE A 8 -16.04 -61.88 -35.01
CA PHE A 8 -15.65 -60.47 -34.95
C PHE A 8 -14.72 -60.28 -33.75
N HIS A 9 -13.50 -59.81 -34.05
CA HIS A 9 -12.58 -59.31 -33.01
C HIS A 9 -12.83 -57.82 -32.84
N ALA A 10 -13.30 -57.45 -31.65
CA ALA A 10 -13.39 -56.02 -31.24
C ALA A 10 -12.02 -55.58 -30.79
N PHE A 11 -11.43 -54.61 -31.49
CA PHE A 11 -10.25 -53.89 -31.04
C PHE A 11 -10.72 -52.78 -30.12
N ALA A 12 -10.38 -52.88 -28.85
CA ALA A 12 -10.54 -51.77 -27.88
C ALA A 12 -9.37 -50.83 -28.03
N LEU A 13 -9.61 -49.63 -28.55
CA LEU A 13 -8.68 -48.50 -28.53
C LEU A 13 -8.70 -47.89 -27.14
N ILE A 14 -7.65 -48.11 -26.37
CA ILE A 14 -7.40 -47.39 -25.10
C ILE A 14 -6.78 -46.05 -25.48
N SER A 15 -7.57 -45.03 -25.45
CA SER A 15 -7.07 -43.61 -25.52
C SER A 15 -6.44 -43.26 -24.18
N ALA A 16 -5.10 -43.23 -24.11
CA ALA A 16 -4.38 -42.66 -23.03
C ALA A 16 -4.51 -41.10 -23.09
N ALA A 17 -5.38 -40.52 -22.27
CA ALA A 17 -5.42 -39.08 -22.06
C ALA A 17 -4.18 -38.71 -21.24
N CYS A 18 -3.20 -38.08 -21.87
CA CYS A 18 -2.13 -37.36 -21.16
C CYS A 18 -2.77 -36.15 -20.48
N LEU A 19 -3.02 -36.24 -19.18
CA LEU A 19 -3.19 -35.07 -18.33
C LEU A 19 -1.81 -34.42 -18.23
N ALA A 20 -1.56 -33.43 -19.10
CA ALA A 20 -0.51 -32.49 -18.87
C ALA A 20 -0.92 -31.67 -17.59
N GLY A 21 -0.32 -32.02 -16.46
CA GLY A 21 -0.39 -31.21 -15.26
C GLY A 21 0.26 -29.88 -15.60
N LEU A 22 -0.55 -28.82 -15.73
CA LEU A 22 -0.10 -27.46 -15.63
C LEU A 22 0.38 -27.30 -14.18
N SER A 23 1.67 -27.48 -13.94
CA SER A 23 2.30 -26.94 -12.74
C SER A 23 2.15 -25.43 -12.86
N ALA A 24 1.21 -24.83 -12.12
CA ALA A 24 1.26 -23.42 -11.87
C ALA A 24 2.63 -23.17 -11.20
N HIS A 25 3.57 -22.61 -11.95
CA HIS A 25 4.74 -22.02 -11.33
C HIS A 25 4.20 -20.88 -10.49
N ALA A 26 4.39 -20.95 -9.17
CA ALA A 26 4.16 -19.80 -8.33
C ALA A 26 4.97 -18.65 -8.93
N ASP A 27 4.30 -17.54 -9.21
CA ASP A 27 4.96 -16.31 -9.65
C ASP A 27 5.88 -15.90 -8.50
N THR A 28 7.18 -15.88 -8.75
CA THR A 28 8.19 -15.52 -7.75
C THR A 28 8.68 -14.10 -7.93
N SER A 29 8.09 -13.36 -8.87
CA SER A 29 8.44 -11.95 -9.10
C SER A 29 8.06 -11.09 -7.90
N LYS A 30 8.91 -10.12 -7.61
CA LYS A 30 8.62 -9.07 -6.63
C LYS A 30 7.64 -8.10 -7.26
N ARG A 31 6.43 -7.98 -6.72
CA ARG A 31 5.38 -7.08 -7.21
C ARG A 31 4.99 -6.10 -6.13
N ILE A 32 4.83 -4.82 -6.49
CA ILE A 32 4.51 -3.76 -5.53
C ILE A 32 3.58 -2.70 -6.15
N ALA A 33 2.56 -2.30 -5.39
CA ALA A 33 1.70 -1.19 -5.74
C ALA A 33 1.95 0.00 -4.81
N LEU A 34 1.92 1.22 -5.37
CA LEU A 34 2.06 2.46 -4.62
C LEU A 34 0.71 2.92 -4.09
N THR A 35 0.63 3.25 -2.80
CA THR A 35 -0.59 3.77 -2.18
C THR A 35 -0.28 4.97 -1.29
N TYR A 36 -1.12 6.02 -1.38
CA TYR A 36 -0.91 7.30 -0.71
C TYR A 36 -2.05 7.59 0.26
N ASP A 37 -1.74 7.75 1.53
CA ASP A 37 -2.69 8.09 2.57
C ASP A 37 -2.80 9.61 2.76
N ASP A 38 -3.83 10.06 3.48
CA ASP A 38 -4.13 11.43 3.89
C ASP A 38 -4.47 12.43 2.77
N ALA A 39 -4.64 11.99 1.52
CA ALA A 39 -5.00 12.91 0.44
C ALA A 39 -6.36 13.60 0.69
N PRO A 40 -6.52 14.88 0.32
CA PRO A 40 -5.53 15.86 -0.09
C PRO A 40 -4.97 16.61 1.12
N ARG A 41 -3.67 16.50 1.39
CA ARG A 41 -3.04 17.16 2.55
C ARG A 41 -3.02 18.69 2.44
N ALA A 42 -2.85 19.37 3.57
CA ALA A 42 -2.70 20.81 3.61
C ALA A 42 -1.42 21.28 2.90
N ASP A 43 -1.36 22.58 2.60
CA ASP A 43 -0.14 23.21 2.11
C ASP A 43 0.97 23.11 3.16
N THR A 44 2.19 22.89 2.68
CA THR A 44 3.43 22.78 3.45
C THR A 44 4.45 23.75 2.86
N ALA A 45 5.71 23.35 2.65
CA ALA A 45 6.66 24.13 1.85
C ALA A 45 6.20 24.23 0.40
N MET A 46 5.57 23.17 -0.12
CA MET A 46 4.84 23.24 -1.39
C MET A 46 3.37 23.60 -1.15
N THR A 47 2.75 24.31 -2.11
CA THR A 47 1.28 24.34 -2.16
C THR A 47 0.77 22.93 -2.51
N GLY A 48 -0.40 22.57 -2.00
CA GLY A 48 -0.98 21.27 -2.34
C GLY A 48 -1.29 21.11 -3.83
N ASP A 49 -1.47 22.21 -4.55
CA ASP A 49 -1.69 22.19 -6.00
C ASP A 49 -0.39 21.87 -6.75
N ASP A 50 0.74 22.45 -6.35
CA ASP A 50 2.06 22.17 -6.92
C ASP A 50 2.48 20.74 -6.57
N ARG A 51 2.26 20.30 -5.33
CA ARG A 51 2.51 18.92 -4.88
C ARG A 51 1.75 17.90 -5.73
N ALA A 52 0.45 18.09 -5.88
CA ALA A 52 -0.38 17.18 -6.68
C ALA A 52 0.03 17.17 -8.16
N ALA A 53 0.40 18.32 -8.72
CA ALA A 53 0.87 18.40 -10.10
C ALA A 53 2.21 17.67 -10.28
N MET A 54 3.14 17.85 -9.35
CA MET A 54 4.47 17.20 -9.38
C MET A 54 4.34 15.69 -9.18
N LEU A 55 3.54 15.24 -8.19
CA LEU A 55 3.31 13.82 -7.93
C LEU A 55 2.70 13.12 -9.14
N LEU A 56 1.66 13.70 -9.75
CA LEU A 56 1.02 13.14 -10.94
C LEU A 56 1.99 13.08 -12.14
N SER A 57 2.76 14.16 -12.37
CA SER A 57 3.76 14.17 -13.43
C SER A 57 4.86 13.13 -13.21
N GLY A 58 5.26 12.92 -11.94
CA GLY A 58 6.26 11.91 -11.59
C GLY A 58 5.73 10.48 -11.77
N LEU A 59 4.49 10.20 -11.35
CA LEU A 59 3.83 8.90 -11.55
C LEU A 59 3.69 8.57 -13.05
N GLU A 60 3.26 9.55 -13.87
CA GLU A 60 3.15 9.39 -15.32
C GLU A 60 4.53 9.15 -15.96
N ALA A 61 5.54 9.94 -15.59
CA ALA A 61 6.89 9.81 -16.13
C ALA A 61 7.56 8.47 -15.76
N ALA A 62 7.25 7.94 -14.57
CA ALA A 62 7.71 6.65 -14.11
C ALA A 62 6.87 5.46 -14.62
N GLY A 63 5.85 5.69 -15.44
CA GLY A 63 5.03 4.63 -16.02
C GLY A 63 4.11 3.93 -15.01
N VAL A 64 3.75 4.58 -13.91
CA VAL A 64 2.82 4.02 -12.92
C VAL A 64 1.39 4.15 -13.42
N ASP A 65 0.85 3.09 -13.98
CA ASP A 65 -0.50 3.06 -14.57
C ASP A 65 -1.59 3.41 -13.55
N GLN A 66 -1.46 2.91 -12.31
CA GLN A 66 -2.47 3.15 -11.28
C GLN A 66 -1.86 3.05 -9.87
N ALA A 67 -1.93 4.13 -9.12
CA ALA A 67 -1.77 4.16 -7.67
C ALA A 67 -3.14 4.26 -6.97
N ALA A 68 -3.20 4.12 -5.64
CA ALA A 68 -4.40 4.37 -4.86
C ALA A 68 -4.18 5.54 -3.88
N PHE A 69 -5.18 6.43 -3.79
CA PHE A 69 -5.22 7.54 -2.86
C PHE A 69 -6.33 7.32 -1.84
N PHE A 70 -5.93 7.14 -0.58
CA PHE A 70 -6.84 7.01 0.55
C PHE A 70 -7.14 8.40 1.11
N VAL A 71 -8.39 8.82 0.94
CA VAL A 71 -8.80 10.20 1.13
C VAL A 71 -9.38 10.42 2.51
N MET A 72 -8.76 11.32 3.28
CA MET A 72 -9.33 11.89 4.49
C MET A 72 -10.32 13.00 4.10
N THR A 73 -11.61 12.71 4.13
CA THR A 73 -12.61 13.56 3.46
C THR A 73 -12.88 14.90 4.16
N SER A 74 -12.51 15.08 5.42
CA SER A 74 -12.53 16.41 6.07
C SER A 74 -11.56 17.41 5.42
N ASN A 75 -10.55 16.89 4.72
CA ASN A 75 -9.64 17.70 3.94
C ASN A 75 -10.24 18.17 2.61
N VAL A 76 -11.32 17.55 2.11
CA VAL A 76 -12.03 17.97 0.90
C VAL A 76 -12.99 19.13 1.22
N ASN A 77 -12.51 20.17 1.87
CA ASN A 77 -13.31 21.25 2.45
C ASN A 77 -13.28 22.56 1.63
N SER A 78 -12.73 22.52 0.45
CA SER A 78 -12.71 23.66 -0.48
C SER A 78 -12.72 23.20 -1.94
N PRO A 79 -13.16 24.05 -2.89
CA PRO A 79 -13.13 23.70 -4.32
C PRO A 79 -11.74 23.30 -4.82
N GLY A 80 -10.67 23.94 -4.34
CA GLY A 80 -9.30 23.62 -4.72
C GLY A 80 -8.89 22.21 -4.24
N ARG A 81 -9.21 21.86 -3.00
CA ARG A 81 -8.90 20.53 -2.47
C ARG A 81 -9.73 19.42 -3.12
N LEU A 82 -11.00 19.69 -3.42
CA LEU A 82 -11.81 18.78 -4.23
C LEU A 82 -11.19 18.60 -5.62
N ALA A 83 -10.78 19.68 -6.28
CA ALA A 83 -10.17 19.62 -7.60
C ALA A 83 -8.86 18.81 -7.60
N ARG A 84 -8.09 18.77 -6.50
CA ARG A 84 -6.90 17.91 -6.38
C ARG A 84 -7.27 16.43 -6.41
N VAL A 85 -8.24 15.99 -5.63
CA VAL A 85 -8.72 14.60 -5.65
C VAL A 85 -9.28 14.24 -7.03
N GLN A 86 -10.01 15.18 -7.68
CA GLN A 86 -10.50 14.99 -9.05
C GLN A 86 -9.36 14.82 -10.06
N ARG A 87 -8.21 15.48 -9.88
CA ARG A 87 -7.05 15.29 -10.75
C ARG A 87 -6.44 13.90 -10.59
N TYR A 88 -6.32 13.37 -9.36
CA TYR A 88 -5.88 11.98 -9.14
C TYR A 88 -6.83 11.00 -9.82
N ALA A 89 -8.13 11.19 -9.65
CA ALA A 89 -9.15 10.36 -10.30
C ALA A 89 -9.08 10.44 -11.83
N ALA A 90 -8.95 11.65 -12.40
CA ALA A 90 -8.87 11.87 -13.85
C ALA A 90 -7.61 11.29 -14.47
N ALA A 91 -6.54 11.15 -13.72
CA ALA A 91 -5.30 10.49 -14.15
C ALA A 91 -5.38 8.95 -14.11
N GLY A 92 -6.51 8.37 -13.67
CA GLY A 92 -6.71 6.92 -13.64
C GLY A 92 -6.41 6.27 -12.28
N HIS A 93 -5.98 7.06 -11.29
CA HIS A 93 -5.67 6.53 -9.95
C HIS A 93 -6.94 6.26 -9.16
N VAL A 94 -6.90 5.25 -8.30
CA VAL A 94 -8.02 4.86 -7.43
C VAL A 94 -8.21 5.88 -6.30
N ILE A 95 -9.47 6.20 -6.01
CA ILE A 95 -9.88 6.98 -4.85
C ILE A 95 -10.56 6.04 -3.85
N ALA A 96 -10.13 6.06 -2.60
CA ALA A 96 -10.62 5.17 -1.55
C ALA A 96 -10.77 5.89 -0.20
N ASN A 97 -11.42 5.22 0.74
CA ASN A 97 -11.84 5.79 2.02
C ASN A 97 -10.74 5.69 3.09
N HIS A 98 -10.43 6.82 3.74
CA HIS A 98 -9.53 6.91 4.89
C HIS A 98 -10.20 7.62 6.08
N THR A 99 -11.51 7.41 6.29
CA THR A 99 -12.39 8.10 7.22
C THR A 99 -12.66 9.57 6.88
N HIS A 100 -13.50 10.23 7.66
CA HIS A 100 -13.72 11.66 7.51
C HIS A 100 -12.65 12.50 8.22
N THR A 101 -12.39 12.26 9.51
CA THR A 101 -11.48 13.09 10.33
C THR A 101 -10.21 12.39 10.78
N HIS A 102 -9.94 11.16 10.31
CA HIS A 102 -8.76 10.37 10.67
C HIS A 102 -8.66 10.05 12.18
N PRO A 103 -9.74 9.55 12.82
CA PRO A 103 -9.69 9.26 14.24
C PRO A 103 -8.89 7.98 14.53
N TRP A 104 -8.25 7.94 15.69
CA TRP A 104 -7.72 6.68 16.22
C TRP A 104 -8.88 5.81 16.70
N LEU A 105 -9.05 4.62 16.12
CA LEU A 105 -10.12 3.70 16.52
C LEU A 105 -10.11 3.40 18.03
N ARG A 106 -8.94 3.40 18.66
CA ARG A 106 -8.83 3.19 20.12
C ARG A 106 -9.52 4.26 20.96
N ASP A 107 -9.65 5.49 20.43
CA ASP A 107 -10.10 6.67 21.18
C ASP A 107 -11.60 7.00 20.96
N VAL A 108 -12.26 6.30 20.05
CA VAL A 108 -13.67 6.51 19.70
C VAL A 108 -14.49 5.22 19.83
N SER A 109 -15.81 5.32 19.89
CA SER A 109 -16.68 4.13 19.86
C SER A 109 -16.69 3.46 18.49
N VAL A 110 -17.15 2.21 18.39
CA VAL A 110 -17.36 1.52 17.11
C VAL A 110 -18.38 2.27 16.27
N GLU A 111 -19.47 2.74 16.89
CA GLU A 111 -20.55 3.49 16.23
C GLU A 111 -19.99 4.78 15.60
N ASP A 112 -19.32 5.62 16.40
CA ASP A 112 -18.72 6.87 15.90
C ASP A 112 -17.71 6.61 14.78
N TYR A 113 -16.94 5.53 14.87
CA TYR A 113 -15.96 5.19 13.84
C TYR A 113 -16.62 4.75 12.53
N LEU A 114 -17.72 3.98 12.61
CA LEU A 114 -18.50 3.60 11.44
C LEU A 114 -19.24 4.80 10.82
N ASP A 115 -19.70 5.76 11.62
CA ASP A 115 -20.29 7.02 11.14
C ASP A 115 -19.24 7.86 10.38
N GLU A 116 -17.99 7.90 10.83
CA GLU A 116 -16.86 8.52 10.12
C GLU A 116 -16.64 7.91 8.73
N ILE A 117 -16.73 6.57 8.65
CA ILE A 117 -16.62 5.83 7.40
C ILE A 117 -17.80 6.14 6.46
N ASP A 118 -19.03 6.11 6.96
CA ASP A 118 -20.24 6.38 6.19
C ASP A 118 -20.28 7.81 5.64
N LEU A 119 -19.83 8.78 6.44
CA LEU A 119 -19.71 10.16 6.00
C LEU A 119 -18.68 10.30 4.88
N ALA A 120 -17.54 9.65 5.02
CA ALA A 120 -16.51 9.63 3.98
C ALA A 120 -17.03 8.98 2.69
N GLU A 121 -17.71 7.83 2.78
CA GLU A 121 -18.32 7.17 1.63
C GLU A 121 -19.31 8.07 0.90
N THR A 122 -20.13 8.82 1.64
CA THR A 122 -21.08 9.78 1.06
C THR A 122 -20.38 10.87 0.25
N ILE A 123 -19.24 11.35 0.71
CA ILE A 123 -18.45 12.37 0.01
C ILE A 123 -17.75 11.78 -1.22
N LEU A 124 -17.24 10.55 -1.10
CA LEU A 124 -16.45 9.90 -2.15
C LEU A 124 -17.27 9.33 -3.30
N GLN A 125 -18.57 9.16 -3.15
CA GLN A 125 -19.45 8.59 -4.21
C GLN A 125 -19.46 9.37 -5.53
N VAL A 126 -18.95 10.61 -5.54
CA VAL A 126 -18.91 11.44 -6.76
C VAL A 126 -17.75 11.07 -7.70
N PHE A 127 -16.82 10.24 -7.28
CA PHE A 127 -15.67 9.82 -8.07
C PHE A 127 -15.97 8.50 -8.79
N GLU A 128 -15.89 8.48 -10.14
CA GLU A 128 -16.21 7.29 -10.95
C GLU A 128 -15.23 6.13 -10.74
N ASN A 129 -13.95 6.43 -10.44
CA ASN A 129 -12.90 5.44 -10.17
C ASN A 129 -12.72 5.13 -8.68
N ARG A 130 -13.71 5.47 -7.86
CA ARG A 130 -13.74 5.04 -6.47
C ARG A 130 -13.81 3.51 -6.39
N ARG A 131 -13.06 2.95 -5.44
CA ARG A 131 -13.22 1.56 -4.98
C ARG A 131 -13.92 1.55 -3.62
N THR A 132 -14.66 0.49 -3.34
CA THR A 132 -15.24 0.22 -2.00
C THR A 132 -14.14 -0.29 -1.06
N TRP A 133 -13.05 0.46 -0.99
CA TRP A 133 -11.89 0.16 -0.17
C TRP A 133 -11.83 1.13 1.01
N PHE A 134 -11.47 0.57 2.15
CA PHE A 134 -11.27 1.31 3.38
C PHE A 134 -9.92 0.99 3.98
N ARG A 135 -9.15 2.01 4.34
CA ARG A 135 -7.90 1.87 5.09
C ARG A 135 -8.04 2.48 6.47
N PHE A 136 -7.63 1.72 7.48
CA PHE A 136 -7.62 2.17 8.86
C PHE A 136 -6.57 3.26 9.07
N PRO A 137 -6.95 4.44 9.61
CA PRO A 137 -6.00 5.41 10.14
C PRO A 137 -4.97 4.77 11.08
N TYR A 138 -3.70 5.18 10.92
CA TYR A 138 -2.57 4.65 11.70
C TYR A 138 -2.36 3.13 11.55
N LEU A 139 -2.90 2.50 10.52
CA LEU A 139 -2.99 1.04 10.36
C LEU A 139 -3.57 0.34 11.60
N ASN A 140 -4.31 1.07 12.45
CA ASN A 140 -4.77 0.61 13.75
C ASN A 140 -6.19 0.03 13.69
N GLU A 141 -6.29 -1.28 13.73
CA GLU A 141 -7.58 -1.99 13.69
C GLU A 141 -8.25 -2.16 15.08
N ALA A 142 -7.70 -1.69 16.14
CA ALA A 142 -8.25 -1.47 17.48
C ALA A 142 -7.29 -1.93 18.61
N PRO A 143 -7.57 -1.51 19.88
CA PRO A 143 -6.76 -1.91 21.02
C PRO A 143 -7.04 -3.34 21.49
N ASP A 144 -8.18 -3.93 21.13
CA ASP A 144 -8.64 -5.26 21.52
C ASP A 144 -9.40 -5.97 20.39
N LEU A 145 -9.52 -7.28 20.51
CA LEU A 145 -10.13 -8.11 19.47
C LEU A 145 -11.63 -7.87 19.30
N GLU A 146 -12.36 -7.57 20.38
CA GLU A 146 -13.81 -7.34 20.33
C GLU A 146 -14.12 -6.10 19.48
N LYS A 147 -13.42 -5.00 19.72
CA LYS A 147 -13.59 -3.76 18.98
C LYS A 147 -13.15 -3.91 17.51
N ARG A 148 -12.03 -4.61 17.28
CA ARG A 148 -11.56 -4.95 15.92
C ARG A 148 -12.63 -5.71 15.14
N ASP A 149 -13.16 -6.78 15.75
CA ASP A 149 -14.12 -7.66 15.09
C ASP A 149 -15.44 -6.95 14.80
N ALA A 150 -15.91 -6.11 15.73
CA ALA A 150 -17.09 -5.26 15.51
C ALA A 150 -16.92 -4.29 14.33
N VAL A 151 -15.74 -3.67 14.16
CA VAL A 151 -15.49 -2.79 13.01
C VAL A 151 -15.35 -3.60 11.72
N ARG A 152 -14.68 -4.75 11.74
CA ARG A 152 -14.59 -5.66 10.58
C ARG A 152 -15.97 -6.13 10.10
N GLU A 153 -16.87 -6.47 11.04
CA GLU A 153 -18.26 -6.78 10.74
C GLU A 153 -18.98 -5.58 10.12
N GLY A 154 -18.84 -4.39 10.72
CA GLY A 154 -19.40 -3.16 10.20
C GLY A 154 -18.91 -2.79 8.80
N LEU A 155 -17.65 -3.06 8.47
CA LEU A 155 -17.11 -2.91 7.10
C LEU A 155 -17.77 -3.91 6.14
N ALA A 156 -17.88 -5.17 6.54
CA ALA A 156 -18.50 -6.22 5.73
C ALA A 156 -19.98 -5.93 5.43
N GLU A 157 -20.75 -5.44 6.42
CA GLU A 157 -22.14 -5.01 6.24
C GLU A 157 -22.29 -3.88 5.22
N ARG A 158 -21.28 -3.02 5.09
CA ARG A 158 -21.19 -1.92 4.13
C ARG A 158 -20.65 -2.33 2.77
N GLY A 159 -20.23 -3.58 2.63
CA GLY A 159 -19.55 -4.05 1.41
C GLY A 159 -18.19 -3.39 1.19
N LEU A 160 -17.56 -2.92 2.26
CA LEU A 160 -16.24 -2.32 2.22
C LEU A 160 -15.15 -3.37 2.44
N PHE A 161 -14.14 -3.30 1.59
CA PHE A 161 -12.95 -4.13 1.69
C PHE A 161 -11.88 -3.44 2.54
N SER A 162 -11.28 -4.15 3.50
CA SER A 162 -10.15 -3.64 4.27
C SER A 162 -8.89 -3.59 3.41
N ALA A 163 -8.59 -2.42 2.85
CA ALA A 163 -7.45 -2.16 2.00
C ALA A 163 -6.17 -2.00 2.85
N TYR A 164 -5.63 -3.15 3.19
CA TYR A 164 -4.45 -3.30 4.02
C TYR A 164 -3.18 -2.71 3.39
N VAL A 165 -2.17 -2.53 4.22
CA VAL A 165 -0.78 -2.31 3.84
C VAL A 165 0.01 -3.61 4.04
N THR A 166 1.05 -3.83 3.26
CA THR A 166 2.01 -4.91 3.51
C THR A 166 3.39 -4.37 3.84
N VAL A 167 3.74 -3.20 3.32
CA VAL A 167 5.01 -2.51 3.57
C VAL A 167 4.71 -1.21 4.32
N ASP A 168 4.93 -1.21 5.63
CA ASP A 168 4.81 -0.02 6.49
C ASP A 168 6.05 0.85 6.34
N THR A 169 5.87 2.17 6.37
CA THR A 169 6.96 3.15 6.30
C THR A 169 6.63 4.42 7.09
N TYR A 170 7.67 5.11 7.53
CA TYR A 170 7.57 6.42 8.18
C TYR A 170 8.03 7.54 7.23
N ASP A 171 7.60 7.49 5.97
CA ASP A 171 7.84 8.56 4.99
C ASP A 171 7.29 9.90 5.48
N TRP A 172 6.17 9.89 6.21
CA TRP A 172 5.58 11.04 6.86
C TRP A 172 6.51 11.69 7.89
N HIS A 173 7.31 10.89 8.61
CA HIS A 173 8.27 11.38 9.58
C HIS A 173 9.46 12.06 8.89
N LEU A 174 9.98 11.45 7.84
CA LEU A 174 11.04 12.04 7.03
C LEU A 174 10.58 13.35 6.37
N ASP A 175 9.35 13.42 5.85
CA ASP A 175 8.76 14.68 5.37
C ASP A 175 8.67 15.72 6.48
N GLY A 176 8.26 15.33 7.69
CA GLY A 176 8.21 16.21 8.85
C GLY A 176 9.56 16.85 9.20
N LEU A 177 10.64 16.08 9.12
CA LEU A 177 12.02 16.59 9.31
C LEU A 177 12.39 17.57 8.19
N PHE A 178 12.10 17.24 6.94
CA PHE A 178 12.31 18.12 5.80
C PHE A 178 11.56 19.44 5.95
N GLN A 179 10.27 19.41 6.27
CA GLN A 179 9.45 20.61 6.50
C GLN A 179 10.02 21.47 7.64
N THR A 180 10.48 20.84 8.71
CA THR A 180 11.08 21.53 9.86
C THR A 180 12.36 22.23 9.46
N ALA A 181 13.25 21.54 8.75
CA ALA A 181 14.50 22.13 8.28
C ALA A 181 14.27 23.35 7.36
N LEU A 182 13.32 23.26 6.42
CA LEU A 182 12.97 24.38 5.55
C LEU A 182 12.41 25.57 6.33
N LYS A 183 11.51 25.31 7.29
CA LYS A 183 10.91 26.35 8.13
C LYS A 183 11.94 27.07 8.99
N GLU A 184 12.97 26.37 9.44
CA GLU A 184 14.06 26.92 10.25
C GLU A 184 15.18 27.54 9.40
N GLY A 185 15.09 27.47 8.07
CA GLY A 185 16.09 27.97 7.17
C GLY A 185 17.40 27.18 7.20
N GLN A 186 17.34 25.92 7.61
CA GLN A 186 18.48 25.02 7.58
C GLN A 186 18.78 24.59 6.14
N PRO A 187 20.04 24.36 5.80
CA PRO A 187 20.38 23.82 4.49
C PRO A 187 19.87 22.36 4.39
N VAL A 188 19.36 22.00 3.22
CA VAL A 188 18.93 20.63 2.89
C VAL A 188 19.58 20.22 1.59
N CYS A 189 20.32 19.11 1.61
CA CYS A 189 20.83 18.49 0.40
C CYS A 189 19.73 17.61 -0.22
N MET A 190 19.07 18.09 -1.26
CA MET A 190 17.98 17.38 -1.93
C MET A 190 18.42 16.04 -2.53
N ALA A 191 19.64 15.95 -3.06
CA ALA A 191 20.17 14.68 -3.56
C ALA A 191 20.27 13.63 -2.44
N ALA A 192 20.85 14.01 -1.29
CA ALA A 192 20.94 13.10 -0.14
C ALA A 192 19.56 12.76 0.47
N LEU A 193 18.60 13.70 0.44
CA LEU A 193 17.23 13.42 0.84
C LEU A 193 16.58 12.39 -0.07
N GLY A 194 16.76 12.50 -1.37
CA GLY A 194 16.26 11.54 -2.36
C GLY A 194 16.88 10.14 -2.17
N GLU A 195 18.20 10.08 -1.97
CA GLU A 195 18.91 8.84 -1.68
C GLU A 195 18.40 8.17 -0.39
N LEU A 196 18.22 8.95 0.69
CA LEU A 196 17.69 8.44 1.95
C LEU A 196 16.24 7.93 1.79
N TYR A 197 15.39 8.70 1.12
CA TYR A 197 14.00 8.35 0.89
C TYR A 197 13.88 7.05 0.07
N THR A 198 14.56 6.97 -1.06
CA THR A 198 14.47 5.80 -1.95
C THR A 198 15.08 4.55 -1.32
N SER A 199 16.27 4.64 -0.71
CA SER A 199 16.89 3.49 -0.07
C SER A 199 16.05 2.97 1.10
N MET A 200 15.54 3.86 1.94
CA MET A 200 14.67 3.50 3.07
C MET A 200 13.44 2.72 2.62
N LEU A 201 12.81 3.11 1.52
CA LEU A 201 11.58 2.48 1.02
C LEU A 201 11.84 1.16 0.28
N VAL A 202 12.93 1.08 -0.50
CA VAL A 202 13.36 -0.17 -1.13
C VAL A 202 13.75 -1.21 -0.08
N ASP A 203 14.49 -0.81 0.94
CA ASP A 203 14.87 -1.69 2.06
C ASP A 203 13.64 -2.19 2.82
N ALA A 204 12.63 -1.32 3.04
CA ALA A 204 11.37 -1.72 3.63
C ALA A 204 10.64 -2.76 2.79
N ALA A 205 10.52 -2.54 1.47
CA ALA A 205 9.90 -3.49 0.56
C ALA A 205 10.59 -4.87 0.62
N ASN A 206 11.92 -4.89 0.57
CA ASN A 206 12.72 -6.10 0.67
C ASN A 206 12.56 -6.81 2.02
N PHE A 207 12.49 -6.05 3.11
CA PHE A 207 12.27 -6.60 4.46
C PHE A 207 10.96 -7.40 4.55
N TYR A 208 9.87 -6.88 3.99
CA TYR A 208 8.57 -7.56 4.01
C TYR A 208 8.50 -8.72 3.02
N ASP A 209 9.13 -8.61 1.85
CA ASP A 209 9.22 -9.72 0.90
C ASP A 209 10.00 -10.90 1.49
N GLU A 210 11.17 -10.64 2.11
CA GLU A 210 11.95 -11.67 2.80
C GLU A 210 11.17 -12.30 3.97
N ALA A 211 10.43 -11.50 4.73
CA ALA A 211 9.61 -12.00 5.82
C ALA A 211 8.50 -12.91 5.29
N ALA A 212 7.79 -12.53 4.22
CA ALA A 212 6.75 -13.34 3.62
C ALA A 212 7.32 -14.67 3.09
N ARG A 213 8.41 -14.63 2.33
CA ARG A 213 9.10 -15.84 1.82
C ARG A 213 9.55 -16.77 2.94
N THR A 214 10.06 -16.22 4.04
CA THR A 214 10.63 -17.00 5.14
C THR A 214 9.56 -17.63 6.02
N TYR A 215 8.49 -16.92 6.31
CA TYR A 215 7.53 -17.31 7.34
C TYR A 215 6.17 -17.75 6.77
N LEU A 216 5.81 -17.34 5.55
CA LEU A 216 4.53 -17.68 4.93
C LEU A 216 4.68 -18.64 3.76
N ASP A 217 5.90 -18.87 3.26
CA ASP A 217 6.18 -19.64 2.03
C ASP A 217 5.36 -19.08 0.84
N ASP A 218 5.24 -17.75 0.78
CA ASP A 218 4.41 -17.01 -0.16
C ASP A 218 5.16 -15.77 -0.68
N VAL A 219 4.72 -15.26 -1.84
CA VAL A 219 5.26 -14.06 -2.49
C VAL A 219 4.09 -13.16 -2.87
N PRO A 220 3.44 -12.52 -1.87
CA PRO A 220 2.30 -11.67 -2.17
C PRO A 220 2.73 -10.42 -2.91
N ALA A 221 1.83 -9.85 -3.72
CA ALA A 221 1.99 -8.50 -4.21
C ALA A 221 2.01 -7.54 -3.02
N GLN A 222 3.06 -6.74 -2.92
CA GLN A 222 3.22 -5.79 -1.82
C GLN A 222 2.38 -4.53 -2.06
N VAL A 223 1.90 -3.95 -0.97
CA VAL A 223 1.17 -2.68 -0.93
C VAL A 223 1.98 -1.71 -0.10
N LEU A 224 2.65 -0.77 -0.77
CA LEU A 224 3.53 0.20 -0.14
C LEU A 224 2.73 1.37 0.43
N LEU A 225 2.91 1.64 1.72
CA LEU A 225 2.36 2.81 2.39
C LEU A 225 3.25 4.03 2.13
N LEU A 226 2.65 5.02 1.52
CA LEU A 226 3.18 6.38 1.35
C LEU A 226 2.12 7.39 1.77
N HIS A 227 2.50 8.65 1.90
CA HIS A 227 1.57 9.74 2.13
C HIS A 227 1.63 10.77 0.99
N GLU A 228 0.54 11.52 0.77
CA GLU A 228 0.50 12.62 -0.20
C GLU A 228 1.28 13.82 0.38
N ASN A 229 2.63 13.71 0.41
CA ASN A 229 3.54 14.67 1.02
C ASN A 229 4.56 15.25 0.02
N ASP A 230 5.35 16.24 0.43
CA ASP A 230 6.25 16.94 -0.47
C ASP A 230 7.40 16.04 -0.94
N ILE A 231 7.96 15.19 -0.07
CA ILE A 231 9.05 14.29 -0.47
C ILE A 231 8.57 13.22 -1.46
N ALA A 232 7.35 12.70 -1.31
CA ALA A 232 6.78 11.79 -2.29
C ALA A 232 6.63 12.46 -3.67
N ALA A 233 6.19 13.72 -3.69
CA ALA A 233 6.09 14.48 -4.94
C ALA A 233 7.46 14.74 -5.59
N HIS A 234 8.50 15.01 -4.78
CA HIS A 234 9.85 15.24 -5.30
C HIS A 234 10.51 13.98 -5.85
N PHE A 235 10.29 12.82 -5.25
CA PHE A 235 11.12 11.63 -5.46
C PHE A 235 10.36 10.38 -5.92
N VAL A 236 9.08 10.50 -6.36
CA VAL A 236 8.33 9.32 -6.83
C VAL A 236 8.98 8.64 -8.02
N THR A 237 9.55 9.43 -8.97
CA THR A 237 10.26 8.88 -10.13
C THR A 237 11.51 8.12 -9.68
N ASP A 238 12.33 8.74 -8.82
CA ASP A 238 13.53 8.10 -8.27
C ASP A 238 13.20 6.82 -7.49
N LEU A 239 12.08 6.82 -6.74
CA LEU A 239 11.61 5.66 -6.00
C LEU A 239 11.23 4.51 -6.94
N VAL A 240 10.47 4.78 -7.99
CA VAL A 240 10.06 3.76 -8.97
C VAL A 240 11.30 3.20 -9.68
N GLU A 241 12.19 4.05 -10.15
CA GLU A 241 13.45 3.63 -10.79
C GLU A 241 14.30 2.75 -9.84
N ALA A 242 14.37 3.11 -8.55
CA ALA A 242 15.11 2.33 -7.55
C ALA A 242 14.45 0.96 -7.26
N LEU A 243 13.12 0.92 -7.17
CA LEU A 243 12.36 -0.34 -7.00
C LEU A 243 12.56 -1.25 -8.22
N GLU A 244 12.43 -0.73 -9.45
CA GLU A 244 12.64 -1.50 -10.67
C GLU A 244 14.08 -2.01 -10.80
N ALA A 245 15.07 -1.18 -10.45
CA ALA A 245 16.48 -1.57 -10.42
C ALA A 245 16.77 -2.69 -9.42
N ASP A 246 15.98 -2.79 -8.33
CA ASP A 246 16.05 -3.86 -7.33
C ASP A 246 15.18 -5.08 -7.72
N GLY A 247 14.56 -5.06 -8.89
CA GLY A 247 13.79 -6.18 -9.47
C GLY A 247 12.33 -6.24 -9.05
N TRP A 248 11.74 -5.11 -8.62
CA TRP A 248 10.33 -4.98 -8.36
C TRP A 248 9.57 -4.65 -9.65
N ASP A 249 8.49 -5.36 -9.91
CA ASP A 249 7.49 -5.01 -10.90
C ASP A 249 6.45 -4.07 -10.25
N ILE A 250 6.31 -2.85 -10.80
CA ILE A 250 5.27 -1.93 -10.35
C ILE A 250 3.94 -2.39 -10.93
N VAL A 251 3.02 -2.78 -10.07
CA VAL A 251 1.68 -3.25 -10.45
C VAL A 251 0.62 -2.23 -10.04
N THR A 252 -0.56 -2.35 -10.63
CA THR A 252 -1.71 -1.54 -10.23
C THR A 252 -2.19 -1.89 -8.81
N ALA A 253 -2.81 -0.93 -8.13
CA ALA A 253 -3.42 -1.19 -6.84
C ALA A 253 -4.55 -2.24 -6.96
N ASP A 254 -5.31 -2.25 -8.07
CA ASP A 254 -6.32 -3.28 -8.34
C ASP A 254 -5.68 -4.68 -8.41
N GLU A 255 -4.52 -4.84 -9.05
CA GLU A 255 -3.79 -6.12 -9.11
C GLU A 255 -3.25 -6.54 -7.76
N ALA A 256 -2.66 -5.61 -6.99
CA ALA A 256 -2.14 -5.92 -5.66
C ALA A 256 -3.24 -6.37 -4.70
N TYR A 257 -4.41 -5.72 -4.72
CA TYR A 257 -5.54 -6.13 -3.89
C TYR A 257 -6.32 -7.35 -4.41
N ALA A 258 -6.04 -7.82 -5.63
CA ALA A 258 -6.54 -9.10 -6.13
C ALA A 258 -5.68 -10.30 -5.68
N ASP A 259 -4.54 -10.06 -5.04
CA ASP A 259 -3.66 -11.11 -4.51
C ASP A 259 -4.40 -11.95 -3.45
N PRO A 260 -4.17 -13.28 -3.36
CA PRO A 260 -4.81 -14.16 -2.39
C PRO A 260 -4.70 -13.72 -0.93
N ILE A 261 -3.60 -13.06 -0.54
CA ILE A 261 -3.42 -12.50 0.81
C ILE A 261 -4.53 -11.51 1.20
N SER A 262 -5.25 -10.97 0.22
CA SER A 262 -6.36 -10.04 0.44
C SER A 262 -7.52 -10.65 1.24
N THR A 263 -7.69 -11.96 1.16
CA THR A 263 -8.75 -12.68 1.87
C THR A 263 -8.35 -13.07 3.31
N GLU A 264 -7.06 -12.92 3.65
CA GLU A 264 -6.56 -13.25 4.98
C GLU A 264 -6.90 -12.15 5.98
N LEU A 265 -7.50 -12.53 7.10
CA LEU A 265 -7.83 -11.63 8.21
C LEU A 265 -7.10 -12.10 9.48
N PRO A 266 -5.86 -11.66 9.73
CA PRO A 266 -5.06 -12.14 10.84
C PRO A 266 -5.74 -11.96 12.20
N ASP A 267 -5.83 -13.03 13.00
CA ASP A 267 -6.40 -12.98 14.35
C ASP A 267 -5.36 -12.57 15.38
N THR A 268 -4.95 -11.31 15.30
CA THR A 268 -3.96 -10.71 16.20
C THR A 268 -4.25 -9.25 16.45
N ARG A 269 -3.67 -8.69 17.52
CA ARG A 269 -3.62 -7.23 17.76
C ARG A 269 -2.40 -6.56 17.15
N PHE A 270 -1.47 -7.32 16.61
CA PHE A 270 -0.28 -6.81 15.93
C PHE A 270 -0.62 -6.49 14.47
N LEU A 271 -1.25 -5.35 14.24
CA LEU A 271 -1.77 -4.95 12.94
C LEU A 271 -1.21 -3.60 12.46
N GLY A 272 -0.61 -2.82 13.36
CA GLY A 272 -0.10 -1.47 13.07
C GLY A 272 1.13 -1.42 12.15
N MET A 273 1.67 -2.56 11.73
CA MET A 273 2.75 -2.67 10.73
C MET A 273 2.29 -3.42 9.46
N GLY A 274 0.99 -3.50 9.26
CA GLY A 274 0.41 -4.08 8.06
C GLY A 274 0.23 -5.60 8.12
N ARG A 275 -0.34 -6.13 7.03
CA ARG A 275 -0.84 -7.51 6.96
C ARG A 275 0.26 -8.56 6.97
N VAL A 276 1.31 -8.37 6.17
CA VAL A 276 2.45 -9.31 6.13
C VAL A 276 3.13 -9.40 7.50
N ALA A 277 3.32 -8.27 8.19
CA ALA A 277 3.86 -8.27 9.55
C ALA A 277 2.99 -9.08 10.51
N ALA A 278 1.67 -8.86 10.47
CA ALA A 278 0.72 -9.59 11.33
C ALA A 278 0.75 -11.10 11.08
N MET A 279 0.72 -11.51 9.82
CA MET A 279 0.74 -12.92 9.42
C MET A 279 2.06 -13.60 9.76
N THR A 280 3.19 -12.97 9.47
CA THR A 280 4.51 -13.53 9.77
C THR A 280 4.77 -13.63 11.26
N MET A 281 4.27 -12.69 12.06
CA MET A 281 4.32 -12.79 13.52
C MET A 281 3.50 -14.00 14.02
N LEU A 282 2.31 -14.22 13.49
CA LEU A 282 1.52 -15.42 13.81
C LEU A 282 2.21 -16.71 13.38
N ALA A 283 2.95 -16.68 12.28
CA ALA A 283 3.77 -17.80 11.80
C ALA A 283 5.09 -17.99 12.58
N GLY A 284 5.39 -17.13 13.55
CA GLY A 284 6.50 -17.30 14.48
C GLY A 284 7.66 -16.31 14.35
N LYS A 285 7.59 -15.29 13.47
CA LYS A 285 8.57 -14.21 13.44
C LYS A 285 8.51 -13.42 14.76
N PRO A 286 9.63 -13.28 15.49
CA PRO A 286 9.61 -12.53 16.75
C PRO A 286 9.31 -11.04 16.54
N GLY A 287 8.45 -10.46 17.38
CA GLY A 287 8.06 -9.04 17.26
C GLY A 287 9.25 -8.06 17.29
N ARG A 288 10.33 -8.40 18.04
CA ARG A 288 11.57 -7.60 18.07
C ARG A 288 12.32 -7.54 16.73
N GLU A 289 12.01 -8.42 15.80
CA GLU A 289 12.64 -8.48 14.48
C GLU A 289 11.90 -7.65 13.42
N PHE A 290 10.93 -6.83 13.85
CA PHE A 290 10.27 -5.82 13.02
C PHE A 290 10.86 -4.42 13.22
N SER A 291 12.14 -4.31 13.58
CA SER A 291 12.88 -3.05 13.65
C SER A 291 13.74 -2.90 12.38
N TYR A 292 13.50 -1.86 11.62
CA TYR A 292 14.27 -1.50 10.43
C TYR A 292 14.15 0.02 10.17
N LEU A 293 15.07 0.59 9.39
CA LEU A 293 15.21 2.05 9.26
C LEU A 293 13.88 2.77 8.99
N ALA A 294 13.06 2.26 8.07
CA ALA A 294 11.84 2.94 7.63
C ALA A 294 10.73 3.08 8.69
N VAL A 295 10.88 2.47 9.88
CA VAL A 295 9.92 2.59 11.00
C VAL A 295 10.59 2.96 12.34
N GLU A 296 11.82 3.42 12.29
CA GLU A 296 12.60 3.78 13.48
C GLU A 296 12.92 5.27 13.49
N GLU A 297 12.04 6.09 14.06
CA GLU A 297 12.21 7.55 14.12
C GLU A 297 13.62 7.99 14.57
N PRO A 298 14.24 7.42 15.62
CA PRO A 298 15.59 7.82 16.02
C PRO A 298 16.63 7.59 14.94
N GLN A 299 16.55 6.51 14.18
CA GLN A 299 17.47 6.20 13.10
C GLN A 299 17.25 7.12 11.90
N ILE A 300 15.99 7.41 11.56
CA ILE A 300 15.64 8.39 10.51
C ILE A 300 16.17 9.77 10.89
N ASN A 301 15.99 10.20 12.16
CA ASN A 301 16.50 11.47 12.66
C ASN A 301 18.03 11.57 12.53
N GLU A 302 18.77 10.49 12.89
CA GLU A 302 20.22 10.43 12.80
C GLU A 302 20.68 10.49 11.34
N ALA A 303 20.07 9.72 10.45
CA ALA A 303 20.38 9.72 9.02
C ALA A 303 20.10 11.09 8.40
N PHE A 304 18.94 11.70 8.68
CA PHE A 304 18.61 13.04 8.21
C PHE A 304 19.62 14.09 8.69
N ALA A 305 19.95 14.10 9.98
CA ALA A 305 20.90 15.07 10.55
C ALA A 305 22.32 14.90 9.98
N THR A 306 22.74 13.66 9.73
CA THR A 306 24.09 13.36 9.25
C THR A 306 24.26 13.63 7.77
N ASP A 307 23.29 13.24 6.95
CA ASP A 307 23.44 13.17 5.50
C ASP A 307 22.65 14.24 4.76
N VAL A 308 21.50 14.68 5.28
CA VAL A 308 20.56 15.55 4.60
C VAL A 308 20.63 17.02 5.07
N ALA A 309 20.67 17.24 6.40
CA ALA A 309 20.62 18.59 7.00
C ALA A 309 21.98 19.34 6.85
N LYS A 310 22.44 19.45 5.61
CA LYS A 310 23.71 20.14 5.24
C LYS A 310 23.62 20.64 3.81
N ALA A 311 24.51 21.54 3.42
CA ALA A 311 24.70 21.84 2.00
C ALA A 311 25.24 20.61 1.27
N CYS A 312 24.79 20.38 0.05
CA CYS A 312 25.36 19.31 -0.76
C CYS A 312 26.87 19.52 -0.92
N SER A 313 27.63 18.45 -0.79
CA SER A 313 29.05 18.45 -1.19
C SER A 313 29.13 18.37 -2.72
N ASP A 314 29.96 19.19 -3.32
CA ASP A 314 30.22 19.17 -4.77
C ASP A 314 30.91 17.86 -5.21
#